data_676494ce9bd6beadd74f4ec33de83ad5
#
_entry.id   676494ce9bd6beadd74f4ec33de83ad5
#
_cell.length_a   1.000
_cell.length_b   1.000
_cell.length_c   1.000
_cell.angle_alpha   90.00
_cell.angle_beta   90.00
_cell.angle_gamma   90.00
#
_symmetry.space_group_name_H-M   'P 1'
#
loop_
_entity.id
_entity.type
_entity.pdbx_description
1 polymer ?
#
loop_
_entity_poly.entity_id
_entity_poly.type
_entity_poly.pdbx_seq_one_letter_code
_entity_poly.pdbx_strand_id
1 'polypeptide(L)'
;MSKATGSWSAVREVLEHDLLCEALRGRMRYRCTKYPNTDNQGIFEVFVDGRMVKNFSMESVGREARALYGEEGGRKEFWQNMWRHMPDENRTEFDDQEFAEALRIYRQSEIQAAVCCENPIVRMLAVLDRRLGKRSLERLREQLDEQPDWLRAFYRLRLEAEGII
;
A
#
# COMPACT_ATOMS: atom_id res chain seq x y z
N MET A 1 -18.02 7.10 16.56
CA MET A 1 -17.64 7.68 15.25
C MET A 1 -16.21 8.16 15.32
N SER A 2 -15.34 7.49 14.65
CA SER A 2 -13.92 7.83 14.66
C SER A 2 -13.67 9.09 13.83
N LYS A 3 -13.35 10.19 14.49
CA LYS A 3 -12.78 11.40 13.87
C LYS A 3 -11.28 11.23 13.58
N ALA A 4 -10.85 10.03 13.23
CA ALA A 4 -9.43 9.68 13.24
C ALA A 4 -8.71 9.88 11.91
N THR A 5 -9.39 10.30 10.87
CA THR A 5 -8.75 10.64 9.62
C THR A 5 -8.99 12.12 9.37
N GLY A 6 -8.00 12.93 9.64
CA GLY A 6 -7.96 14.31 9.18
C GLY A 6 -8.22 14.38 7.67
N SER A 7 -8.33 15.60 7.11
CA SER A 7 -8.47 15.78 5.66
C SER A 7 -7.38 14.98 4.92
N TRP A 8 -7.66 14.56 3.70
CA TRP A 8 -6.65 13.89 2.86
C TRP A 8 -5.35 14.70 2.75
N SER A 9 -5.45 16.02 2.69
CA SER A 9 -4.27 16.88 2.68
C SER A 9 -3.41 16.72 3.93
N ALA A 10 -4.02 16.59 5.11
CA ALA A 10 -3.28 16.36 6.36
C ALA A 10 -2.64 14.96 6.39
N VAL A 11 -3.34 13.95 5.93
CA VAL A 11 -2.80 12.57 5.80
C VAL A 11 -1.62 12.54 4.83
N ARG A 12 -1.76 13.20 3.69
CA ARG A 12 -0.71 13.28 2.70
C ARG A 12 0.55 13.98 3.24
N GLU A 13 0.38 15.04 4.01
CA GLU A 13 1.51 15.72 4.67
C GLU A 13 2.27 14.76 5.60
N VAL A 14 1.55 13.96 6.37
CA VAL A 14 2.16 12.94 7.23
C VAL A 14 2.94 11.91 6.42
N LEU A 15 2.37 11.41 5.33
CA LEU A 15 2.97 10.35 4.51
C LEU A 15 4.14 10.84 3.64
N GLU A 16 4.08 12.06 3.14
CA GLU A 16 5.08 12.63 2.23
C GLU A 16 6.20 13.40 2.96
N HIS A 17 5.97 13.83 4.19
CA HIS A 17 6.91 14.65 4.96
C HIS A 17 7.16 14.14 6.38
N ASP A 18 6.15 14.14 7.25
CA ASP A 18 6.37 13.94 8.68
C ASP A 18 6.96 12.58 9.05
N LEU A 19 6.45 11.52 8.45
CA LEU A 19 6.87 10.14 8.71
C LEU A 19 7.74 9.55 7.61
N LEU A 20 7.83 10.18 6.45
CA LEU A 20 8.68 9.69 5.36
C LEU A 20 10.16 9.85 5.71
N CYS A 21 10.96 8.83 5.41
CA CYS A 21 12.40 8.91 5.54
C CYS A 21 12.97 10.06 4.69
N GLU A 22 14.01 10.70 5.19
CA GLU A 22 14.57 11.90 4.57
C GLU A 22 15.07 11.63 3.14
N ALA A 23 15.67 10.48 2.91
CA ALA A 23 16.22 10.09 1.61
C ALA A 23 15.17 10.00 0.48
N LEU A 24 13.88 9.82 0.83
CA LEU A 24 12.78 9.74 -0.13
C LEU A 24 11.91 10.99 -0.19
N ARG A 25 12.17 12.00 0.63
CA ARG A 25 11.42 13.25 0.58
C ARG A 25 11.53 13.91 -0.78
N GLY A 26 10.38 14.38 -1.29
CA GLY A 26 10.28 14.95 -2.63
C GLY A 26 10.22 13.93 -3.77
N ARG A 27 10.59 12.67 -3.53
CA ARG A 27 10.52 11.59 -4.51
C ARG A 27 9.20 10.83 -4.48
N MET A 28 8.55 10.75 -3.32
CA MET A 28 7.28 10.05 -3.13
C MET A 28 6.10 11.00 -3.07
N ARG A 29 5.02 10.61 -3.74
CA ARG A 29 3.74 11.32 -3.76
C ARG A 29 2.60 10.33 -3.64
N TYR A 30 1.55 10.76 -2.94
CA TYR A 30 0.30 10.02 -2.82
C TYR A 30 -0.83 10.84 -3.42
N ARG A 31 -1.72 10.16 -4.15
CA ARG A 31 -2.93 10.78 -4.69
C ARG A 31 -4.15 9.97 -4.30
N CYS A 32 -5.22 10.66 -3.94
CA CYS A 32 -6.52 10.07 -3.68
C CYS A 32 -7.54 10.69 -4.62
N THR A 33 -8.21 9.87 -5.42
CA THR A 33 -9.30 10.29 -6.29
C THR A 33 -10.57 9.55 -5.87
N LYS A 34 -11.66 10.29 -5.68
CA LYS A 34 -12.98 9.72 -5.44
C LYS A 34 -13.88 10.01 -6.63
N TYR A 35 -14.56 8.99 -7.11
CA TYR A 35 -15.55 9.14 -8.18
C TYR A 35 -16.93 9.44 -7.57
N PRO A 36 -17.54 10.59 -7.87
CA PRO A 36 -18.75 11.04 -7.19
C PRO A 36 -20.00 10.19 -7.46
N ASN A 37 -19.99 9.32 -8.45
CA ASN A 37 -21.15 8.52 -8.88
C ASN A 37 -21.00 7.01 -8.63
N THR A 38 -20.01 6.59 -7.86
CA THR A 38 -19.76 5.20 -7.57
C THR A 38 -19.65 5.01 -6.06
N ASP A 39 -20.63 4.45 -5.42
CA ASP A 39 -20.78 4.09 -4.00
C ASP A 39 -19.53 4.26 -3.11
N ASN A 40 -18.97 5.49 -3.05
CA ASN A 40 -17.74 5.85 -2.34
C ASN A 40 -16.45 5.11 -2.81
N GLN A 41 -16.47 4.52 -3.98
CA GLN A 41 -15.26 3.93 -4.54
C GLN A 41 -14.22 5.03 -4.84
N GLY A 42 -13.02 4.82 -4.37
CA GLY A 42 -11.90 5.71 -4.57
C GLY A 42 -10.70 4.99 -5.15
N ILE A 43 -9.69 5.78 -5.53
CA ILE A 43 -8.40 5.28 -5.94
C ILE A 43 -7.34 5.97 -5.10
N PHE A 44 -6.48 5.18 -4.47
CA PHE A 44 -5.22 5.66 -3.91
C PHE A 44 -4.08 5.25 -4.83
N GLU A 45 -3.21 6.18 -5.14
CA GLU A 45 -2.08 5.96 -6.01
C GLU A 45 -0.80 6.40 -5.32
N VAL A 46 0.25 5.60 -5.48
CA VAL A 46 1.59 5.89 -4.98
C VAL A 46 2.52 6.16 -6.15
N PHE A 47 3.18 7.30 -6.11
CA PHE A 47 4.14 7.74 -7.14
C PHE A 47 5.55 7.79 -6.55
N VAL A 48 6.52 7.36 -7.32
CA VAL A 48 7.94 7.52 -7.05
C VAL A 48 8.60 8.15 -8.26
N ASP A 49 9.30 9.25 -8.06
CA ASP A 49 9.98 10.01 -9.12
C ASP A 49 9.04 10.34 -10.31
N GLY A 50 7.78 10.67 -10.00
CA GLY A 50 6.76 11.04 -10.98
C GLY A 50 6.07 9.87 -11.69
N ARG A 51 6.42 8.62 -11.37
CA ARG A 51 5.80 7.42 -11.94
C ARG A 51 4.90 6.73 -10.92
N MET A 52 3.71 6.32 -11.35
CA MET A 52 2.84 5.50 -10.51
C MET A 52 3.42 4.10 -10.35
N VAL A 53 3.69 3.71 -9.11
CA VAL A 53 4.29 2.41 -8.78
C VAL A 53 3.31 1.46 -8.12
N LYS A 54 2.22 1.97 -7.56
CA LYS A 54 1.16 1.15 -6.96
C LYS A 54 -0.18 1.89 -7.01
N ASN A 55 -1.25 1.13 -7.21
CA ASN A 55 -2.63 1.61 -7.25
C ASN A 55 -3.47 0.74 -6.31
N PHE A 56 -4.34 1.38 -5.54
CA PHE A 56 -5.29 0.73 -4.64
C PHE A 56 -6.70 1.11 -5.08
N SER A 57 -7.38 0.21 -5.79
CA SER A 57 -8.72 0.43 -6.33
C SER A 57 -9.45 -0.89 -6.57
N MET A 58 -10.78 -0.83 -6.62
CA MET A 58 -11.59 -1.97 -7.05
C MET A 58 -11.27 -2.41 -8.47
N GLU A 59 -10.89 -1.48 -9.34
CA GLU A 59 -10.50 -1.80 -10.71
C GLU A 59 -9.23 -2.67 -10.76
N SER A 60 -8.22 -2.36 -9.97
CA SER A 60 -6.99 -3.17 -9.93
C SER A 60 -7.25 -4.57 -9.36
N VAL A 61 -8.06 -4.68 -8.32
CA VAL A 61 -8.49 -5.97 -7.75
C VAL A 61 -9.28 -6.78 -8.77
N GLY A 62 -10.21 -6.15 -9.48
CA GLY A 62 -10.98 -6.82 -10.53
C GLY A 62 -10.12 -7.30 -11.69
N ARG A 63 -9.11 -6.55 -12.07
CA ARG A 63 -8.15 -6.93 -13.12
C ARG A 63 -7.35 -8.18 -12.72
N GLU A 64 -6.85 -8.22 -11.49
CA GLU A 64 -6.17 -9.41 -10.95
C GLU A 64 -7.09 -10.62 -10.92
N ALA A 65 -8.32 -10.47 -10.43
CA ALA A 65 -9.29 -11.55 -10.37
C ALA A 65 -9.63 -12.11 -11.75
N ARG A 66 -9.78 -11.26 -12.78
CA ARG A 66 -9.99 -11.71 -14.16
C ARG A 66 -8.80 -12.50 -14.71
N ALA A 67 -7.59 -12.08 -14.41
CA ALA A 67 -6.39 -12.76 -14.83
C ALA A 67 -6.27 -14.16 -14.20
N LEU A 68 -6.72 -14.31 -12.95
CA LEU A 68 -6.62 -15.57 -12.20
C LEU A 68 -7.80 -16.52 -12.46
N TYR A 69 -9.00 -16.00 -12.60
CA TYR A 69 -10.26 -16.81 -12.59
C TYR A 69 -11.10 -16.69 -13.86
N GLY A 70 -10.80 -15.76 -14.74
CA GLY A 70 -11.63 -15.46 -15.91
C GLY A 70 -12.92 -14.71 -15.58
N GLU A 71 -13.76 -14.49 -16.57
CA GLU A 71 -15.07 -13.82 -16.45
C GLU A 71 -16.22 -14.79 -16.75
N GLU A 72 -16.32 -15.89 -16.05
CA GLU A 72 -17.44 -16.82 -16.21
C GLU A 72 -18.74 -16.21 -15.64
N GLY A 73 -19.86 -16.42 -16.34
CA GLY A 73 -21.19 -15.95 -15.91
C GLY A 73 -21.50 -14.48 -16.17
N GLY A 74 -20.59 -13.74 -16.80
CA GLY A 74 -20.77 -12.33 -17.12
C GLY A 74 -20.35 -11.37 -16.01
N ARG A 75 -20.40 -10.06 -16.34
CA ARG A 75 -19.82 -8.99 -15.51
C ARG A 75 -20.43 -8.88 -14.11
N LYS A 76 -21.76 -9.00 -14.00
CA LYS A 76 -22.44 -8.86 -12.72
C LYS A 76 -22.11 -10.01 -11.77
N GLU A 77 -22.16 -11.23 -12.27
CA GLU A 77 -21.83 -12.44 -11.52
C GLU A 77 -20.35 -12.45 -11.12
N PHE A 78 -19.47 -12.02 -12.02
CA PHE A 78 -18.05 -11.85 -11.73
C PHE A 78 -17.82 -10.99 -10.48
N TRP A 79 -18.41 -9.80 -10.41
CA TRP A 79 -18.25 -8.90 -9.27
C TRP A 79 -18.86 -9.46 -7.98
N GLN A 80 -19.98 -10.19 -8.06
CA GLN A 80 -20.60 -10.83 -6.91
C GLN A 80 -19.76 -11.98 -6.34
N ASN A 81 -19.02 -12.68 -7.18
CA ASN A 81 -18.25 -13.86 -6.80
C ASN A 81 -16.75 -13.56 -6.59
N MET A 82 -16.28 -12.41 -6.99
CA MET A 82 -14.87 -12.03 -6.96
C MET A 82 -14.21 -12.30 -5.60
N TRP A 83 -14.85 -11.86 -4.53
CA TRP A 83 -14.34 -12.03 -3.16
C TRP A 83 -14.29 -13.48 -2.68
N ARG A 84 -15.13 -14.34 -3.26
CA ARG A 84 -15.15 -15.77 -2.90
C ARG A 84 -14.00 -16.56 -3.50
N HIS A 85 -13.40 -16.03 -4.58
CA HIS A 85 -12.44 -16.74 -5.40
C HIS A 85 -11.02 -16.22 -5.28
N MET A 86 -10.79 -15.11 -4.57
CA MET A 86 -9.45 -14.58 -4.37
C MET A 86 -8.79 -15.22 -3.15
N PRO A 87 -7.77 -16.07 -3.35
CA PRO A 87 -6.97 -16.56 -2.23
C PRO A 87 -6.12 -15.41 -1.67
N ASP A 88 -6.19 -15.22 -0.35
CA ASP A 88 -5.52 -14.11 0.33
C ASP A 88 -4.00 -14.12 0.16
N GLU A 89 -3.41 -15.29 0.18
CA GLU A 89 -1.94 -15.51 0.10
C GLU A 89 -1.31 -15.11 -1.24
N ASN A 90 -2.08 -15.10 -2.33
CA ASN A 90 -1.58 -14.78 -3.67
C ASN A 90 -2.01 -13.40 -4.18
N ARG A 91 -2.68 -12.62 -3.35
CA ARG A 91 -3.12 -11.29 -3.74
C ARG A 91 -1.96 -10.32 -3.88
N THR A 92 -1.94 -9.60 -4.98
CA THR A 92 -1.01 -8.48 -5.23
C THR A 92 -1.72 -7.15 -5.34
N GLU A 93 -3.04 -7.16 -5.58
CA GLU A 93 -3.87 -5.98 -5.72
C GLU A 93 -4.87 -5.85 -4.57
N PHE A 94 -5.08 -4.61 -4.15
CA PHE A 94 -5.93 -4.27 -3.01
C PHE A 94 -6.77 -3.05 -3.36
N ASP A 95 -7.96 -2.92 -2.75
CA ASP A 95 -8.83 -1.79 -3.00
C ASP A 95 -8.52 -0.57 -2.10
N ASP A 96 -9.27 0.50 -2.32
CA ASP A 96 -9.14 1.76 -1.59
C ASP A 96 -9.50 1.62 -0.10
N GLN A 97 -10.46 0.76 0.23
CA GLN A 97 -10.85 0.52 1.63
C GLN A 97 -9.78 -0.26 2.38
N GLU A 98 -9.16 -1.23 1.73
CA GLU A 98 -8.03 -1.98 2.29
C GLU A 98 -6.82 -1.07 2.54
N PHE A 99 -6.56 -0.12 1.65
CA PHE A 99 -5.54 0.90 1.89
C PHE A 99 -5.89 1.82 3.06
N ALA A 100 -7.13 2.30 3.13
CA ALA A 100 -7.58 3.16 4.22
C ALA A 100 -7.48 2.47 5.58
N GLU A 101 -7.85 1.20 5.66
CA GLU A 101 -7.73 0.40 6.89
C GLU A 101 -6.27 0.17 7.27
N ALA A 102 -5.42 -0.17 6.30
CA ALA A 102 -3.98 -0.32 6.54
C ALA A 102 -3.35 0.98 7.03
N LEU A 103 -3.74 2.12 6.48
CA LEU A 103 -3.30 3.43 6.91
C LEU A 103 -3.71 3.72 8.36
N ARG A 104 -4.94 3.36 8.74
CA ARG A 104 -5.41 3.48 10.11
C ARG A 104 -4.56 2.65 11.07
N ILE A 105 -4.31 1.39 10.75
CA ILE A 105 -3.47 0.47 11.54
C ILE A 105 -2.05 1.04 11.67
N TYR A 106 -1.45 1.44 10.57
CA TYR A 106 -0.10 2.01 10.55
C TYR A 106 0.05 3.24 11.46
N ARG A 107 -0.90 4.17 11.39
CA ARG A 107 -0.86 5.40 12.20
C ARG A 107 -1.03 5.16 13.71
N GLN A 108 -1.61 4.04 14.10
CA GLN A 108 -1.84 3.67 15.50
C GLN A 108 -0.79 2.70 16.03
N SER A 109 0.11 2.19 15.20
CA SER A 109 1.08 1.17 15.56
C SER A 109 2.44 1.76 15.90
N GLU A 110 3.13 1.11 16.83
CA GLU A 110 4.57 1.28 17.00
C GLU A 110 5.29 0.81 15.74
N ILE A 111 6.37 1.49 15.36
CA ILE A 111 7.03 1.24 14.09
C ILE A 111 7.56 -0.21 13.95
N GLN A 112 8.07 -0.79 15.04
CA GLN A 112 8.57 -2.17 15.01
C GLN A 112 7.42 -3.18 14.83
N ALA A 113 6.25 -2.89 15.37
CA ALA A 113 5.05 -3.71 15.16
C ALA A 113 4.52 -3.54 13.73
N ALA A 114 4.51 -2.32 13.21
CA ALA A 114 4.04 -2.04 11.86
C ALA A 114 4.89 -2.75 10.79
N VAL A 115 6.21 -2.74 10.92
CA VAL A 115 7.11 -3.39 9.97
C VAL A 115 7.03 -4.91 9.99
N CYS A 116 6.51 -5.49 11.07
CA CYS A 116 6.25 -6.93 11.23
C CYS A 116 4.78 -7.31 11.06
N CYS A 117 3.92 -6.38 10.68
CA CYS A 117 2.48 -6.61 10.55
C CYS A 117 2.19 -7.62 9.42
N GLU A 118 1.21 -8.48 9.61
CA GLU A 118 0.75 -9.42 8.57
C GLU A 118 0.17 -8.68 7.35
N ASN A 119 -0.44 -7.52 7.55
CA ASN A 119 -0.96 -6.72 6.46
C ASN A 119 0.19 -6.12 5.63
N PRO A 120 0.33 -6.51 4.36
CA PRO A 120 1.45 -6.08 3.52
C PRO A 120 1.42 -4.58 3.19
N ILE A 121 0.25 -3.94 3.20
CA ILE A 121 0.13 -2.49 2.99
C ILE A 121 0.69 -1.74 4.20
N VAL A 122 0.44 -2.23 5.40
CA VAL A 122 1.03 -1.67 6.63
C VAL A 122 2.56 -1.77 6.58
N ARG A 123 3.10 -2.92 6.14
CA ARG A 123 4.55 -3.08 5.96
C ARG A 123 5.11 -2.12 4.91
N MET A 124 4.38 -1.90 3.81
CA MET A 124 4.77 -0.93 2.78
C MET A 124 4.94 0.47 3.38
N LEU A 125 3.97 0.93 4.14
CA LEU A 125 4.03 2.24 4.81
C LEU A 125 5.16 2.29 5.84
N ALA A 126 5.33 1.22 6.61
CA ALA A 126 6.32 1.13 7.67
C ALA A 126 7.77 1.12 7.14
N VAL A 127 8.05 0.44 6.04
CA VAL A 127 9.40 0.39 5.47
C VAL A 127 9.89 1.76 5.00
N LEU A 128 8.96 2.64 4.62
CA LEU A 128 9.28 4.01 4.19
C LEU A 128 9.43 5.01 5.34
N ASP A 129 9.10 4.58 6.56
CA ASP A 129 9.05 5.44 7.74
C ASP A 129 10.45 5.80 8.27
N ARG A 130 10.64 7.09 8.56
CA ARG A 130 11.91 7.62 9.10
C ARG A 130 12.31 7.05 10.46
N ARG A 131 11.33 6.49 11.21
CA ARG A 131 11.58 5.92 12.54
C ARG A 131 12.34 4.58 12.49
N LEU A 132 12.44 3.95 11.30
CA LEU A 132 13.28 2.77 11.13
C LEU A 132 14.76 3.18 11.05
N GLY A 133 15.52 2.75 12.05
CA GLY A 133 16.95 2.97 12.09
C GLY A 133 17.74 1.95 11.26
N LYS A 134 19.04 2.20 11.12
CA LYS A 134 19.96 1.40 10.31
C LYS A 134 19.92 -0.10 10.62
N ARG A 135 19.90 -0.49 11.91
CA ARG A 135 19.84 -1.90 12.32
C ARG A 135 18.57 -2.60 11.85
N SER A 136 17.42 -1.89 11.88
CA SER A 136 16.16 -2.42 11.38
C SER A 136 16.20 -2.61 9.86
N LEU A 137 16.77 -1.65 9.14
CA LEU A 137 16.91 -1.72 7.69
C LEU A 137 17.85 -2.86 7.26
N GLU A 138 18.94 -3.09 7.98
CA GLU A 138 19.85 -4.23 7.72
C GLU A 138 19.12 -5.58 7.89
N ARG A 139 18.26 -5.71 8.91
CA ARG A 139 17.42 -6.90 9.07
C ARG A 139 16.39 -7.05 7.93
N LEU A 140 15.81 -5.95 7.48
CA LEU A 140 14.87 -5.98 6.35
C LEU A 140 15.56 -6.38 5.04
N ARG A 141 16.83 -6.04 4.87
CA ARG A 141 17.63 -6.52 3.73
C ARG A 141 17.71 -8.05 3.70
N GLU A 142 17.88 -8.68 4.85
CA GLU A 142 17.92 -10.15 4.94
C GLU A 142 16.59 -10.82 4.58
N GLN A 143 15.48 -10.11 4.78
CA GLN A 143 14.12 -10.57 4.50
C GLN A 143 13.60 -10.13 3.13
N LEU A 144 14.42 -9.48 2.32
CA LEU A 144 14.01 -8.86 1.07
C LEU A 144 13.38 -9.85 0.10
N ASP A 145 14.01 -11.02 -0.06
CA ASP A 145 13.58 -12.04 -1.01
C ASP A 145 12.33 -12.82 -0.55
N GLU A 146 11.97 -12.71 0.71
CA GLU A 146 10.76 -13.32 1.28
C GLU A 146 9.49 -12.48 0.99
N GLN A 147 9.66 -11.22 0.57
CA GLN A 147 8.53 -10.32 0.34
C GLN A 147 7.88 -10.58 -1.03
N PRO A 148 6.55 -10.39 -1.15
CA PRO A 148 5.89 -10.37 -2.46
C PRO A 148 6.55 -9.36 -3.39
N ASP A 149 6.59 -9.63 -4.69
CA ASP A 149 7.32 -8.81 -5.67
C ASP A 149 6.96 -7.32 -5.61
N TRP A 150 5.67 -6.99 -5.49
CA TRP A 150 5.22 -5.60 -5.41
C TRP A 150 5.73 -4.90 -4.14
N LEU A 151 5.76 -5.60 -3.01
CA LEU A 151 6.23 -5.06 -1.72
C LEU A 151 7.76 -4.98 -1.69
N ARG A 152 8.43 -5.96 -2.28
CA ARG A 152 9.89 -5.99 -2.43
C ARG A 152 10.41 -4.73 -3.13
N ALA A 153 9.67 -4.21 -4.10
CA ALA A 153 10.04 -2.98 -4.79
C ALA A 153 10.15 -1.77 -3.83
N PHE A 154 9.25 -1.67 -2.85
CA PHE A 154 9.31 -0.62 -1.82
C PHE A 154 10.45 -0.84 -0.82
N TYR A 155 10.72 -2.08 -0.45
CA TYR A 155 11.87 -2.42 0.38
C TYR A 155 13.18 -2.03 -0.32
N ARG A 156 13.34 -2.39 -1.59
CA ARG A 156 14.50 -1.99 -2.40
C ARG A 156 14.63 -0.48 -2.47
N LEU A 157 13.55 0.22 -2.77
CA LEU A 157 13.54 1.69 -2.84
C LEU A 157 14.12 2.32 -1.56
N ARG A 158 13.68 1.85 -0.39
CA ARG A 158 14.18 2.35 0.89
C ARG A 158 15.65 2.01 1.08
N LEU A 159 16.03 0.76 0.88
CA LEU A 159 17.39 0.28 1.12
C LEU A 159 18.40 0.95 0.18
N GLU A 160 18.05 1.13 -1.09
CA GLU A 160 18.86 1.85 -2.07
C GLU A 160 19.00 3.34 -1.70
N ALA A 161 17.92 3.99 -1.31
CA ALA A 161 17.94 5.39 -0.89
C ALA A 161 18.83 5.65 0.33
N GLU A 162 18.94 4.65 1.22
CA GLU A 162 19.82 4.73 2.42
C GLU A 162 21.24 4.20 2.16
N GLY A 163 21.54 3.73 0.95
CA GLY A 163 22.85 3.18 0.60
C GLY A 163 23.19 1.85 1.28
N ILE A 164 22.19 1.05 1.63
CA ILE A 164 22.36 -0.27 2.27
C ILE A 164 22.56 -1.37 1.23
N ILE A 165 21.98 -1.21 0.05
CA ILE A 165 22.18 -2.07 -1.11
C ILE A 165 22.52 -1.26 -2.34
#